data_007b1691e211f12ad104a9157aae3459
#
_entry.id   007b1691e211f12ad104a9157aae3459
#
_cell.length_a   1.000
_cell.length_b   1.000
_cell.length_c   1.000
_cell.angle_alpha   90.00
_cell.angle_beta   90.00
_cell.angle_gamma   90.00
#
_symmetry.space_group_name_H-M   'P 1'
#
loop_
_entity.id
_entity.type
_entity.pdbx_description
1 polymer ?
#
loop_
_entity_poly.entity_id
_entity_poly.type
_entity_poly.pdbx_seq_one_letter_code
_entity_poly.pdbx_strand_id
1 'polypeptide(L)'
;MEEIKYIEPAALHDEMLRLRNEKQMDFLESLTGMDWGVADEGDAPNVTRGLGVVYHLESTVTGERIAIKTSTNNRETPEIPSVSDIWKAADFNEREVFDYYGIVFIGHPDMRRLYLRNDWVGHPMRKDNNPEKDNPLRMDNEETYDTTREIELNPDGTYQTQENVIFDDREYVVNIGPQHPATHGVMRFRVSLEGETIKKLDANCGYIHRGIEKMNESLTYPQTLALTDRLDYLGAHQNRHALCMCIEKAMGIEVSERVKYIRTIMDELQRIDSHLLFYSCLAMDLGALTAFFYGFRDREMILDMFEETCGGRLIMNYNTIGGVQADLHPNFIPRVKKFIPYLRGIIHEYHDVFTGNVIARQRLKGVGVLSREDAISFGCTGGTGRASGWACDVRKRMPYGVYDKVDFKEIVYTEGDSFARYMVRMDEIMESLNIIEQLIDNIPEGPIQEKMKPIIRVPEGSYYTAVEGSRGEFGVFLESHGDKTPYRLHYRSTGLPLVSAVDTICRGAKIADPVSYTHLRAHETLRHL
;
A
#
# COMPACT_ATOMS: atom_id res chain seq x y z
N MET A 1 -2.57 14.16 -17.77
CA MET A 1 -1.12 14.34 -17.49
C MET A 1 -1.04 15.13 -16.21
N GLU A 2 -0.19 14.71 -15.29
CA GLU A 2 0.07 15.41 -14.03
C GLU A 2 1.22 16.40 -14.24
N GLU A 3 1.10 17.61 -13.69
CA GLU A 3 2.19 18.57 -13.72
C GLU A 3 3.13 18.29 -12.55
N ILE A 4 4.36 17.86 -12.85
CA ILE A 4 5.36 17.52 -11.85
C ILE A 4 6.45 18.60 -11.89
N LYS A 5 6.57 19.36 -10.78
CA LYS A 5 7.57 20.41 -10.63
C LYS A 5 8.96 19.80 -10.42
N TYR A 6 9.95 20.24 -11.22
CA TYR A 6 11.35 19.85 -11.01
C TYR A 6 12.02 20.74 -9.96
N ILE A 7 12.79 20.14 -9.07
CA ILE A 7 13.61 20.81 -8.07
C ILE A 7 15.02 20.22 -8.13
N GLU A 8 16.03 21.06 -8.18
CA GLU A 8 17.43 20.63 -8.11
C GLU A 8 17.72 19.93 -6.77
N PRO A 9 18.53 18.85 -6.74
CA PRO A 9 18.85 18.13 -5.50
C PRO A 9 19.35 19.04 -4.36
N ALA A 10 20.20 20.01 -4.68
CA ALA A 10 20.75 20.94 -3.69
C ALA A 10 19.70 21.83 -2.98
N ALA A 11 18.55 22.05 -3.60
CA ALA A 11 17.45 22.86 -3.04
C ALA A 11 16.29 22.00 -2.52
N LEU A 12 16.36 20.68 -2.66
CA LEU A 12 15.24 19.79 -2.40
C LEU A 12 14.78 19.85 -0.94
N HIS A 13 15.67 19.63 0.01
CA HIS A 13 15.33 19.55 1.44
C HIS A 13 14.70 20.86 1.93
N ASP A 14 15.30 22.01 1.59
CA ASP A 14 14.80 23.32 2.00
C ASP A 14 13.41 23.60 1.43
N GLU A 15 13.18 23.28 0.15
CA GLU A 15 11.87 23.45 -0.48
C GLU A 15 10.82 22.49 0.10
N MET A 16 11.19 21.24 0.40
CA MET A 16 10.30 20.27 1.06
C MET A 16 9.92 20.73 2.48
N LEU A 17 10.89 21.25 3.23
CA LEU A 17 10.63 21.82 4.56
C LEU A 17 9.72 23.06 4.47
N ARG A 18 9.93 23.91 3.47
CA ARG A 18 9.07 25.07 3.19
C ARG A 18 7.63 24.62 2.87
N LEU A 19 7.45 23.62 2.00
CA LEU A 19 6.15 23.08 1.65
C LEU A 19 5.44 22.49 2.87
N ARG A 20 6.17 21.77 3.72
CA ARG A 20 5.66 21.23 4.97
C ARG A 20 5.15 22.31 5.91
N ASN A 21 5.92 23.39 6.09
CA ASN A 21 5.63 24.44 7.08
C ASN A 21 4.66 25.50 6.56
N GLU A 22 4.86 25.99 5.31
CA GLU A 22 4.08 27.09 4.77
C GLU A 22 2.80 26.64 4.05
N LYS A 23 2.87 25.49 3.35
CA LYS A 23 1.75 24.92 2.59
C LYS A 23 1.01 23.81 3.33
N GLN A 24 1.49 23.46 4.51
CA GLN A 24 0.92 22.38 5.33
C GLN A 24 0.86 21.04 4.58
N MET A 25 1.86 20.76 3.72
CA MET A 25 1.99 19.46 3.05
C MET A 25 2.45 18.44 4.08
N ASP A 26 1.51 17.93 4.88
CA ASP A 26 1.78 17.08 6.03
C ASP A 26 1.74 15.57 5.71
N PHE A 27 1.27 15.20 4.54
CA PHE A 27 1.18 13.82 4.08
C PHE A 27 2.06 13.58 2.83
N LEU A 28 3.04 12.69 2.97
CA LEU A 28 3.78 12.11 1.85
C LEU A 28 2.97 10.93 1.30
N GLU A 29 2.22 11.17 0.23
CA GLU A 29 1.32 10.19 -0.37
C GLU A 29 2.10 9.07 -1.06
N SER A 30 3.12 9.42 -1.87
CA SER A 30 3.95 8.46 -2.60
C SER A 30 5.35 9.00 -2.83
N LEU A 31 6.33 8.09 -2.87
CA LEU A 31 7.71 8.34 -3.23
C LEU A 31 8.15 7.26 -4.21
N THR A 32 8.49 7.64 -5.44
CA THR A 32 8.77 6.73 -6.55
C THR A 32 10.16 6.94 -7.09
N GLY A 33 11.02 5.92 -7.01
CA GLY A 33 12.33 5.92 -7.68
C GLY A 33 12.20 5.80 -9.19
N MET A 34 13.05 6.53 -9.91
CA MET A 34 13.04 6.63 -11.38
C MET A 34 14.45 6.51 -11.96
N ASP A 35 14.54 5.89 -13.13
CA ASP A 35 15.70 5.95 -14.02
C ASP A 35 15.24 6.50 -15.38
N TRP A 36 15.53 7.80 -15.63
CA TRP A 36 15.19 8.47 -16.89
C TRP A 36 16.24 8.28 -18.00
N GLY A 37 17.19 7.36 -17.79
CA GLY A 37 18.26 7.07 -18.75
C GLY A 37 19.44 8.04 -18.63
N VAL A 38 20.35 7.91 -19.59
CA VAL A 38 21.56 8.74 -19.69
C VAL A 38 21.22 10.03 -20.45
N ALA A 39 21.81 11.16 -20.04
CA ALA A 39 21.67 12.41 -20.77
C ALA A 39 22.44 12.33 -22.11
N ASP A 40 21.77 12.72 -23.20
CA ASP A 40 22.37 12.79 -24.52
C ASP A 40 22.77 14.24 -24.86
N GLU A 41 23.84 14.42 -25.67
CA GLU A 41 24.34 15.75 -26.08
C GLU A 41 23.35 16.58 -26.92
N GLY A 42 22.16 16.15 -27.14
CA GLY A 42 21.12 16.86 -27.90
C GLY A 42 19.83 17.09 -27.11
N ASP A 43 19.79 16.70 -25.86
CA ASP A 43 18.58 16.84 -25.06
C ASP A 43 18.19 18.29 -24.80
N ALA A 44 16.89 18.57 -24.85
CA ALA A 44 16.38 19.89 -24.46
C ALA A 44 16.63 20.14 -22.97
N PRO A 45 16.91 21.39 -22.56
CA PRO A 45 17.27 21.72 -21.19
C PRO A 45 16.19 21.36 -20.13
N ASN A 46 14.98 21.02 -20.56
CA ASN A 46 13.86 20.66 -19.67
C ASN A 46 13.62 19.15 -19.58
N VAL A 47 14.43 18.32 -20.23
CA VAL A 47 14.28 16.85 -20.18
C VAL A 47 14.97 16.32 -18.93
N THR A 48 14.21 15.71 -18.05
CA THR A 48 14.76 15.05 -16.85
C THR A 48 15.54 13.80 -17.27
N ARG A 49 16.77 13.66 -16.78
CA ARG A 49 17.67 12.53 -17.04
C ARG A 49 18.30 12.04 -15.74
N GLY A 50 18.98 10.91 -15.82
CA GLY A 50 19.68 10.30 -14.70
C GLY A 50 18.79 9.50 -13.78
N LEU A 51 19.23 9.35 -12.55
CA LEU A 51 18.51 8.66 -11.49
C LEU A 51 17.84 9.69 -10.58
N GLY A 52 16.65 9.42 -10.11
CA GLY A 52 15.97 10.34 -9.22
C GLY A 52 14.67 9.84 -8.63
N VAL A 53 13.87 10.76 -8.12
CA VAL A 53 12.68 10.46 -7.33
C VAL A 53 11.54 11.39 -7.71
N VAL A 54 10.32 10.86 -7.69
CA VAL A 54 9.05 11.59 -7.78
C VAL A 54 8.35 11.50 -6.42
N TYR A 55 7.98 12.65 -5.87
CA TYR A 55 7.23 12.79 -4.61
C TYR A 55 5.82 13.27 -4.91
N HIS A 56 4.82 12.63 -4.32
CA HIS A 56 3.45 13.15 -4.26
C HIS A 56 3.17 13.57 -2.83
N LEU A 57 2.81 14.83 -2.66
CA LEU A 57 2.51 15.44 -1.36
C LEU A 57 1.06 15.92 -1.32
N GLU A 58 0.43 15.77 -0.18
CA GLU A 58 -0.92 16.28 0.07
C GLU A 58 -0.97 17.04 1.40
N SER A 59 -1.76 18.09 1.44
CA SER A 59 -2.15 18.75 2.69
C SER A 59 -3.44 18.11 3.21
N THR A 60 -3.38 17.48 4.37
CA THR A 60 -4.59 16.92 5.01
C THR A 60 -5.57 17.99 5.51
N VAL A 61 -5.14 19.26 5.50
CA VAL A 61 -5.94 20.41 5.95
C VAL A 61 -6.67 21.06 4.78
N THR A 62 -5.95 21.31 3.68
CA THR A 62 -6.50 22.04 2.51
C THR A 62 -6.94 21.11 1.37
N GLY A 63 -6.47 19.88 1.34
CA GLY A 63 -6.65 18.96 0.22
C GLY A 63 -5.82 19.31 -1.02
N GLU A 64 -4.90 20.30 -0.91
CA GLU A 64 -3.99 20.66 -2.01
C GLU A 64 -2.99 19.51 -2.23
N ARG A 65 -2.71 19.20 -3.52
CA ARG A 65 -1.76 18.16 -3.92
C ARG A 65 -0.67 18.76 -4.81
N ILE A 66 0.54 18.32 -4.61
CA ILE A 66 1.71 18.76 -5.38
C ILE A 66 2.55 17.53 -5.73
N ALA A 67 2.95 17.42 -6.99
CA ALA A 67 3.94 16.46 -7.43
C ALA A 67 5.29 17.15 -7.68
N ILE A 68 6.37 16.56 -7.18
CA ILE A 68 7.74 17.08 -7.26
C ILE A 68 8.65 15.99 -7.77
N LYS A 69 9.59 16.33 -8.62
CA LYS A 69 10.68 15.44 -9.03
C LYS A 69 12.03 16.07 -8.87
N THR A 70 13.00 15.24 -8.59
CA THR A 70 14.43 15.60 -8.55
C THR A 70 15.25 14.49 -9.18
N SER A 71 16.41 14.81 -9.74
CA SER A 71 17.30 13.81 -10.34
C SER A 71 18.76 14.23 -10.30
N THR A 72 19.64 13.24 -10.33
CA THR A 72 21.10 13.41 -10.48
C THR A 72 21.60 12.65 -11.70
N ASN A 73 22.51 13.29 -12.45
CA ASN A 73 23.17 12.64 -13.59
C ASN A 73 24.35 11.74 -13.18
N ASN A 74 24.77 11.81 -11.91
CA ASN A 74 25.79 10.94 -11.38
C ASN A 74 25.22 9.53 -11.18
N ARG A 75 25.57 8.60 -12.06
CA ARG A 75 25.10 7.21 -12.00
C ARG A 75 26.01 6.31 -11.17
N GLU A 76 27.25 6.70 -10.92
CA GLU A 76 28.20 5.92 -10.12
C GLU A 76 27.92 6.05 -8.63
N THR A 77 27.78 7.29 -8.17
CA THR A 77 27.45 7.63 -6.79
C THR A 77 26.27 8.63 -6.77
N PRO A 78 25.03 8.15 -7.07
CA PRO A 78 23.88 9.04 -7.10
C PRO A 78 23.48 9.44 -5.67
N GLU A 79 23.38 10.74 -5.44
CA GLU A 79 23.10 11.32 -4.14
C GLU A 79 21.94 12.31 -4.23
N ILE A 80 21.02 12.25 -3.26
CA ILE A 80 19.87 13.15 -3.10
C ILE A 80 19.70 13.42 -1.60
N PRO A 81 19.38 14.64 -1.14
CA PRO A 81 19.06 14.89 0.26
C PRO A 81 17.85 14.07 0.72
N SER A 82 17.94 13.51 1.92
CA SER A 82 16.83 12.81 2.57
C SER A 82 15.74 13.78 3.02
N VAL A 83 14.50 13.31 3.06
CA VAL A 83 13.34 14.01 3.65
C VAL A 83 12.69 13.20 4.78
N SER A 84 13.42 12.22 5.31
CA SER A 84 12.94 11.34 6.39
C SER A 84 12.79 12.06 7.74
N ASP A 85 13.47 13.15 7.95
CA ASP A 85 13.31 14.07 9.08
C ASP A 85 12.02 14.90 9.00
N ILE A 86 11.48 15.10 7.79
CA ILE A 86 10.23 15.84 7.52
C ILE A 86 9.01 14.91 7.59
N TRP A 87 9.08 13.74 6.95
CA TRP A 87 8.04 12.72 6.94
C TRP A 87 8.61 11.35 7.28
N LYS A 88 8.12 10.71 8.33
CA LYS A 88 8.54 9.36 8.72
C LYS A 88 8.28 8.30 7.64
N ALA A 89 7.29 8.52 6.77
CA ALA A 89 7.03 7.66 5.62
C ALA A 89 8.22 7.58 4.65
N ALA A 90 9.05 8.62 4.58
CA ALA A 90 10.20 8.67 3.68
C ALA A 90 11.27 7.63 4.05
N ASP A 91 11.45 7.28 5.33
CA ASP A 91 12.45 6.31 5.77
C ASP A 91 12.41 5.02 4.91
N PHE A 92 11.34 4.27 4.96
CA PHE A 92 11.25 3.01 4.21
C PHE A 92 11.16 3.20 2.70
N ASN A 93 10.53 4.27 2.25
CA ASN A 93 10.43 4.57 0.81
C ASN A 93 11.79 4.95 0.22
N GLU A 94 12.62 5.74 0.92
CA GLU A 94 13.98 6.07 0.49
C GLU A 94 14.89 4.83 0.49
N ARG A 95 14.74 3.94 1.47
CA ARG A 95 15.43 2.64 1.49
C ARG A 95 15.02 1.75 0.31
N GLU A 96 13.75 1.75 -0.08
CA GLU A 96 13.28 1.07 -1.29
C GLU A 96 13.98 1.63 -2.54
N VAL A 97 14.03 2.95 -2.67
CA VAL A 97 14.70 3.61 -3.80
C VAL A 97 16.21 3.31 -3.80
N PHE A 98 16.86 3.35 -2.65
CA PHE A 98 18.26 2.93 -2.53
C PHE A 98 18.44 1.49 -2.98
N ASP A 99 17.59 0.58 -2.51
CA ASP A 99 17.68 -0.84 -2.83
C ASP A 99 17.56 -1.09 -4.34
N TYR A 100 16.64 -0.40 -5.00
CA TYR A 100 16.33 -0.60 -6.41
C TYR A 100 17.18 0.21 -7.38
N TYR A 101 17.60 1.42 -7.00
CA TYR A 101 18.31 2.36 -7.88
C TYR A 101 19.69 2.73 -7.39
N GLY A 102 20.03 2.46 -6.13
CA GLY A 102 21.31 2.82 -5.52
C GLY A 102 21.48 4.31 -5.24
N ILE A 103 20.40 5.06 -5.16
CA ILE A 103 20.43 6.46 -4.76
C ILE A 103 20.67 6.53 -3.26
N VAL A 104 21.77 7.19 -2.86
CA VAL A 104 22.10 7.43 -1.46
C VAL A 104 21.40 8.69 -0.99
N PHE A 105 20.58 8.57 0.06
CA PHE A 105 19.88 9.71 0.64
C PHE A 105 20.70 10.31 1.78
N ILE A 106 21.23 11.50 1.55
CA ILE A 106 22.11 12.19 2.50
C ILE A 106 21.28 12.69 3.69
N GLY A 107 21.70 12.36 4.90
CA GLY A 107 20.96 12.64 6.14
C GLY A 107 19.95 11.55 6.55
N HIS A 108 19.91 10.44 5.83
CA HIS A 108 19.01 9.32 6.18
C HIS A 108 19.53 8.53 7.39
N PRO A 109 18.66 8.19 8.37
CA PRO A 109 19.08 7.55 9.61
C PRO A 109 19.48 6.08 9.46
N ASP A 110 19.06 5.39 8.39
CA ASP A 110 19.30 3.96 8.20
C ASP A 110 19.21 3.51 6.74
N MET A 111 20.26 3.66 5.96
CA MET A 111 20.31 3.38 4.51
C MET A 111 20.64 1.92 4.21
N ARG A 112 20.01 0.98 4.89
CA ARG A 112 20.10 -0.46 4.59
C ARG A 112 19.14 -0.85 3.45
N ARG A 113 19.47 -1.94 2.71
CA ARG A 113 18.52 -2.56 1.80
C ARG A 113 17.25 -2.97 2.55
N LEU A 114 16.12 -2.94 1.86
CA LEU A 114 14.81 -3.23 2.46
C LEU A 114 14.26 -4.60 2.01
N TYR A 115 14.33 -4.90 0.72
CA TYR A 115 13.73 -6.08 0.10
C TYR A 115 14.75 -7.08 -0.40
N LEU A 116 15.90 -6.61 -0.90
CA LEU A 116 16.93 -7.48 -1.44
C LEU A 116 17.87 -7.95 -0.34
N ARG A 117 18.54 -9.06 -0.58
CA ARG A 117 19.55 -9.61 0.33
C ARG A 117 20.75 -8.66 0.44
N ASN A 118 21.45 -8.71 1.55
CA ASN A 118 22.62 -7.87 1.79
C ASN A 118 23.74 -8.08 0.77
N ASP A 119 23.89 -9.32 0.29
CA ASP A 119 24.89 -9.74 -0.71
C ASP A 119 24.42 -9.53 -2.16
N TRP A 120 23.28 -8.90 -2.38
CA TRP A 120 22.79 -8.62 -3.74
C TRP A 120 23.72 -7.62 -4.46
N VAL A 121 24.12 -7.95 -5.67
CA VAL A 121 24.98 -7.10 -6.50
C VAL A 121 24.15 -6.22 -7.41
N GLY A 122 24.45 -4.91 -7.40
CA GLY A 122 23.78 -3.92 -8.24
C GLY A 122 22.37 -3.51 -7.76
N HIS A 123 21.62 -2.89 -8.66
CA HIS A 123 20.32 -2.26 -8.40
C HIS A 123 19.35 -2.62 -9.53
N PRO A 124 18.35 -3.50 -9.29
CA PRO A 124 17.61 -4.19 -10.35
C PRO A 124 16.70 -3.30 -11.18
N MET A 125 16.23 -2.16 -10.64
CA MET A 125 15.32 -1.27 -11.36
C MET A 125 16.04 -0.33 -12.33
N ARG A 126 17.37 -0.20 -12.24
CA ARG A 126 18.14 0.55 -13.25
C ARG A 126 17.95 -0.05 -14.62
N LYS A 127 17.90 0.80 -15.64
CA LYS A 127 17.75 0.37 -17.04
C LYS A 127 19.01 -0.30 -17.61
N ASP A 128 20.17 -0.03 -17.01
CA ASP A 128 21.48 -0.57 -17.40
C ASP A 128 21.91 -1.82 -16.60
N ASN A 129 21.08 -2.31 -15.68
CA ASN A 129 21.39 -3.46 -14.82
C ASN A 129 20.78 -4.75 -15.34
N ASN A 130 21.51 -5.85 -15.23
CA ASN A 130 21.03 -7.20 -15.51
C ASN A 130 21.18 -8.08 -14.26
N PRO A 131 20.18 -8.07 -13.35
CA PRO A 131 20.26 -8.80 -12.09
C PRO A 131 20.30 -10.32 -12.25
N GLU A 132 19.76 -10.88 -13.32
CA GLU A 132 19.79 -12.33 -13.57
C GLU A 132 21.22 -12.86 -13.79
N LYS A 133 22.07 -12.03 -14.41
CA LYS A 133 23.47 -12.37 -14.63
C LYS A 133 24.31 -12.22 -13.37
N ASP A 134 24.06 -11.16 -12.60
CA ASP A 134 24.91 -10.75 -11.49
C ASP A 134 24.52 -11.43 -10.16
N ASN A 135 23.28 -11.88 -10.05
CA ASN A 135 22.72 -12.51 -8.85
C ASN A 135 22.14 -13.90 -9.14
N PRO A 136 22.98 -14.91 -9.29
CA PRO A 136 22.51 -16.29 -9.47
C PRO A 136 21.74 -16.74 -8.21
N LEU A 137 20.72 -17.57 -8.40
CA LEU A 137 19.95 -18.17 -7.31
C LEU A 137 20.89 -18.86 -6.31
N ARG A 138 20.82 -18.42 -5.06
CA ARG A 138 21.55 -19.01 -3.93
C ARG A 138 20.56 -19.62 -2.95
N MET A 139 20.94 -20.76 -2.39
CA MET A 139 20.16 -21.50 -1.38
C MET A 139 20.77 -21.34 0.01
N ASP A 140 21.74 -20.46 0.17
CA ASP A 140 22.52 -20.28 1.40
C ASP A 140 21.70 -19.56 2.49
N ASN A 141 22.22 -19.61 3.71
CA ASN A 141 21.64 -18.94 4.87
C ASN A 141 21.54 -17.43 4.62
N GLU A 142 20.45 -16.88 5.10
CA GLU A 142 20.14 -15.47 4.97
C GLU A 142 21.04 -14.65 5.90
N GLU A 143 21.81 -13.75 5.32
CA GLU A 143 22.53 -12.74 6.09
C GLU A 143 21.60 -11.56 6.41
N THR A 144 21.51 -11.20 7.67
CA THR A 144 20.78 -10.02 8.13
C THR A 144 21.75 -8.95 8.58
N TYR A 145 21.36 -7.70 8.42
CA TYR A 145 22.14 -6.60 8.98
C TYR A 145 22.09 -6.60 10.50
N ASP A 146 23.24 -6.49 11.15
CA ASP A 146 23.36 -6.31 12.59
C ASP A 146 23.61 -4.85 12.98
N THR A 147 23.89 -3.99 11.98
CA THR A 147 24.07 -2.55 12.13
C THR A 147 23.11 -1.77 11.26
N THR A 148 22.69 -0.59 11.72
CA THR A 148 22.07 0.46 10.89
C THR A 148 23.16 1.15 10.09
N ARG A 149 22.76 1.86 9.01
CA ARG A 149 23.66 2.65 8.18
C ARG A 149 23.14 4.08 8.08
N GLU A 150 23.56 4.91 9.00
CA GLU A 150 23.25 6.33 9.01
C GLU A 150 24.18 7.08 8.02
N ILE A 151 23.61 7.94 7.21
CA ILE A 151 24.33 8.76 6.24
C ILE A 151 24.41 10.17 6.80
N GLU A 152 25.52 10.52 7.42
CA GLU A 152 25.76 11.82 8.05
C GLU A 152 26.41 12.79 7.07
N LEU A 153 25.86 14.00 6.94
CA LEU A 153 26.43 15.07 6.13
C LEU A 153 27.48 15.83 6.93
N ASN A 154 28.69 15.90 6.38
CA ASN A 154 29.77 16.67 6.97
C ASN A 154 29.64 18.19 6.63
N PRO A 155 30.23 19.07 7.47
CA PRO A 155 30.21 20.51 7.21
C PRO A 155 30.89 20.96 5.91
N ASP A 156 31.75 20.12 5.34
CA ASP A 156 32.44 20.37 4.05
C ASP A 156 31.62 19.94 2.81
N GLY A 157 30.40 19.40 3.05
CA GLY A 157 29.52 18.94 1.97
C GLY A 157 29.78 17.48 1.55
N THR A 158 30.73 16.79 2.16
CA THR A 158 30.90 15.34 2.01
C THR A 158 29.96 14.60 2.95
N TYR A 159 29.81 13.29 2.77
CA TYR A 159 29.09 12.47 3.74
C TYR A 159 29.93 11.29 4.21
N GLN A 160 29.59 10.78 5.38
CA GLN A 160 30.15 9.55 5.92
C GLN A 160 29.04 8.58 6.32
N THR A 161 29.36 7.29 6.26
CA THR A 161 28.44 6.26 6.75
C THR A 161 28.83 5.92 8.18
N GLN A 162 27.90 6.11 9.11
CA GLN A 162 28.05 5.68 10.49
C GLN A 162 27.25 4.40 10.71
N GLU A 163 27.90 3.36 11.20
CA GLU A 163 27.25 2.10 11.53
C GLU A 163 27.00 2.03 13.04
N ASN A 164 25.74 1.84 13.41
CA ASN A 164 25.33 1.68 14.81
C ASN A 164 24.73 0.29 14.99
N VAL A 165 25.12 -0.41 16.05
CA VAL A 165 24.61 -1.74 16.38
C VAL A 165 23.09 -1.67 16.59
N ILE A 166 22.34 -2.56 15.94
CA ILE A 166 20.88 -2.62 16.06
C ILE A 166 20.49 -3.13 17.45
N PHE A 167 21.13 -4.21 17.89
CA PHE A 167 20.90 -4.81 19.21
C PHE A 167 22.21 -5.01 19.93
N ASP A 168 22.31 -4.59 21.19
CA ASP A 168 23.48 -4.82 22.04
C ASP A 168 23.62 -6.33 22.35
N ASP A 169 24.84 -6.85 22.45
CA ASP A 169 25.14 -8.26 22.78
C ASP A 169 24.50 -8.74 24.10
N ARG A 170 24.09 -7.81 24.97
CA ARG A 170 23.41 -8.10 26.24
C ARG A 170 21.87 -8.07 26.11
N GLU A 171 21.33 -7.69 24.95
CA GLU A 171 19.89 -7.67 24.73
C GLU A 171 19.37 -9.07 24.39
N TYR A 172 18.22 -9.42 24.96
CA TYR A 172 17.54 -10.66 24.61
C TYR A 172 16.69 -10.43 23.34
N VAL A 173 17.17 -10.95 22.22
CA VAL A 173 16.51 -10.79 20.93
C VAL A 173 15.76 -12.04 20.52
N VAL A 174 14.48 -11.89 20.20
CA VAL A 174 13.61 -12.96 19.70
C VAL A 174 13.24 -12.69 18.25
N ASN A 175 13.29 -13.74 17.41
CA ASN A 175 12.82 -13.69 16.04
C ASN A 175 11.35 -14.16 15.95
N ILE A 176 10.49 -13.34 15.36
CA ILE A 176 9.10 -13.67 15.02
C ILE A 176 9.00 -13.70 13.50
N GLY A 177 8.80 -14.88 12.92
CA GLY A 177 8.84 -15.08 11.47
C GLY A 177 10.22 -15.52 10.96
N PRO A 178 10.41 -15.66 9.63
CA PRO A 178 9.51 -15.29 8.53
C PRO A 178 8.24 -16.15 8.40
N GLN A 179 8.20 -17.35 8.96
CA GLN A 179 7.03 -18.20 9.00
C GLN A 179 6.54 -18.33 10.45
N HIS A 180 5.56 -17.54 10.81
CA HIS A 180 4.97 -17.53 12.15
C HIS A 180 3.49 -17.18 12.08
N PRO A 181 2.60 -17.86 12.82
CA PRO A 181 1.16 -17.56 12.79
C PRO A 181 0.84 -16.09 13.06
N ALA A 182 1.54 -15.47 13.99
CA ALA A 182 1.31 -14.07 14.37
C ALA A 182 1.68 -13.04 13.31
N THR A 183 2.46 -13.40 12.29
CA THR A 183 2.84 -12.42 11.23
C THR A 183 1.85 -12.35 10.08
N HIS A 184 0.93 -13.30 9.96
CA HIS A 184 -0.07 -13.41 8.89
C HIS A 184 0.48 -13.16 7.47
N GLY A 185 1.74 -13.46 7.25
CA GLY A 185 2.48 -13.26 6.02
C GLY A 185 3.94 -13.61 6.23
N VAL A 186 4.74 -13.53 5.17
CA VAL A 186 6.16 -13.91 5.24
C VAL A 186 6.98 -12.66 5.54
N MET A 187 7.14 -12.36 6.82
CA MET A 187 7.94 -11.27 7.32
C MET A 187 8.60 -11.65 8.63
N ARG A 188 9.78 -11.12 8.88
CA ARG A 188 10.54 -11.36 10.09
C ARG A 188 10.62 -10.09 10.92
N PHE A 189 10.29 -10.21 12.19
CA PHE A 189 10.56 -9.21 13.21
C PHE A 189 11.67 -9.70 14.12
N ARG A 190 12.73 -8.93 14.29
CA ARG A 190 13.71 -9.09 15.35
C ARG A 190 13.30 -8.17 16.49
N VAL A 191 13.01 -8.72 17.64
CA VAL A 191 12.42 -8.00 18.76
C VAL A 191 13.35 -8.08 19.96
N SER A 192 13.86 -6.94 20.44
CA SER A 192 14.62 -6.84 21.69
C SER A 192 13.66 -6.70 22.86
N LEU A 193 13.89 -7.50 23.91
CA LEU A 193 13.03 -7.62 25.07
C LEU A 193 13.74 -7.25 26.37
N GLU A 194 12.99 -6.60 27.26
CA GLU A 194 13.31 -6.49 28.68
C GLU A 194 12.22 -7.20 29.49
N GLY A 195 12.53 -8.44 29.94
CA GLY A 195 11.49 -9.34 30.42
C GLY A 195 10.49 -9.69 29.31
N GLU A 196 9.24 -9.27 29.46
CA GLU A 196 8.19 -9.43 28.45
C GLU A 196 7.95 -8.16 27.62
N THR A 197 8.63 -7.06 27.94
CA THR A 197 8.40 -5.75 27.33
C THR A 197 9.29 -5.55 26.10
N ILE A 198 8.71 -5.08 25.01
CA ILE A 198 9.43 -4.77 23.76
C ILE A 198 10.18 -3.44 23.92
N LYS A 199 11.49 -3.48 23.73
CA LYS A 199 12.36 -2.29 23.71
C LYS A 199 12.49 -1.71 22.31
N LYS A 200 12.72 -2.58 21.33
CA LYS A 200 12.96 -2.23 19.93
C LYS A 200 12.52 -3.36 19.02
N LEU A 201 12.05 -3.01 17.84
CA LEU A 201 11.66 -3.96 16.81
C LEU A 201 12.32 -3.57 15.48
N ASP A 202 13.02 -4.51 14.85
CA ASP A 202 13.56 -4.38 13.51
C ASP A 202 12.79 -5.29 12.55
N ALA A 203 12.17 -4.69 11.52
CA ALA A 203 11.34 -5.39 10.55
C ALA A 203 12.12 -5.72 9.28
N ASN A 204 12.14 -7.01 8.91
CA ASN A 204 12.75 -7.49 7.69
C ASN A 204 11.67 -7.96 6.71
N CYS A 205 11.67 -7.36 5.52
CA CYS A 205 10.73 -7.62 4.43
C CYS A 205 11.45 -8.33 3.27
N GLY A 206 10.72 -8.65 2.19
CA GLY A 206 11.32 -9.10 0.94
C GLY A 206 11.26 -10.59 0.66
N TYR A 207 10.91 -11.45 1.63
CA TYR A 207 10.90 -12.91 1.48
C TYR A 207 10.07 -13.45 0.33
N ILE A 208 9.07 -12.72 -0.08
CA ILE A 208 8.18 -13.06 -1.19
C ILE A 208 8.16 -11.98 -2.27
N HIS A 209 9.18 -11.12 -2.27
CA HIS A 209 9.37 -10.14 -3.32
C HIS A 209 9.61 -10.83 -4.67
N ARG A 210 8.87 -10.42 -5.70
CA ARG A 210 8.90 -11.04 -7.03
C ARG A 210 9.32 -10.09 -8.15
N GLY A 211 9.68 -8.85 -7.85
CA GLY A 211 10.05 -7.86 -8.85
C GLY A 211 8.93 -7.50 -9.83
N ILE A 212 7.69 -7.44 -9.36
CA ILE A 212 6.52 -7.18 -10.22
C ILE A 212 6.64 -5.87 -10.98
N GLU A 213 7.14 -4.83 -10.33
CA GLU A 213 7.33 -3.53 -10.98
C GLU A 213 8.33 -3.61 -12.13
N LYS A 214 9.43 -4.37 -11.95
CA LYS A 214 10.40 -4.61 -13.03
C LYS A 214 9.83 -5.46 -14.16
N MET A 215 9.05 -6.50 -13.83
CA MET A 215 8.38 -7.31 -14.84
C MET A 215 7.40 -6.49 -15.67
N ASN A 216 6.67 -5.55 -15.03
CA ASN A 216 5.71 -4.68 -15.72
C ASN A 216 6.35 -3.83 -16.82
N GLU A 217 7.63 -3.45 -16.71
CA GLU A 217 8.34 -2.68 -17.74
C GLU A 217 8.47 -3.47 -19.07
N SER A 218 8.43 -4.79 -19.03
CA SER A 218 8.52 -5.68 -20.20
C SER A 218 7.16 -6.17 -20.72
N LEU A 219 6.09 -5.97 -19.94
CA LEU A 219 4.73 -6.44 -20.25
C LEU A 219 3.90 -5.34 -20.91
N THR A 220 3.00 -5.73 -21.80
CA THR A 220 2.01 -4.81 -22.35
C THR A 220 0.98 -4.41 -21.27
N TYR A 221 0.37 -3.23 -21.39
CA TYR A 221 -0.62 -2.75 -20.42
C TYR A 221 -1.69 -3.78 -20.02
N PRO A 222 -2.32 -4.53 -20.96
CA PRO A 222 -3.25 -5.59 -20.55
C PRO A 222 -2.61 -6.74 -19.77
N GLN A 223 -1.33 -7.05 -20.02
CA GLN A 223 -0.62 -8.13 -19.31
C GLN A 223 -0.25 -7.71 -17.88
N THR A 224 0.02 -6.43 -17.62
CA THR A 224 0.33 -5.93 -16.26
C THR A 224 -0.84 -6.15 -15.31
N LEU A 225 -2.07 -6.13 -15.80
CA LEU A 225 -3.28 -6.37 -15.01
C LEU A 225 -3.26 -7.73 -14.29
N ALA A 226 -2.69 -8.76 -14.93
CA ALA A 226 -2.63 -10.09 -14.33
C ALA A 226 -1.72 -10.17 -13.08
N LEU A 227 -0.74 -9.30 -12.98
CA LEU A 227 0.14 -9.22 -11.81
C LEU A 227 -0.47 -8.38 -10.67
N THR A 228 -1.27 -7.38 -11.01
CA THR A 228 -1.83 -6.40 -10.07
C THR A 228 -2.79 -7.02 -9.07
N ASP A 229 -3.62 -7.98 -9.49
CA ASP A 229 -4.53 -8.72 -8.59
C ASP A 229 -3.77 -9.46 -7.48
N ARG A 230 -2.49 -9.79 -7.72
CA ARG A 230 -1.66 -10.59 -6.81
C ARG A 230 -0.83 -9.78 -5.83
N LEU A 231 -0.85 -8.46 -5.96
CA LEU A 231 -0.17 -7.55 -5.01
C LEU A 231 -0.77 -7.67 -3.61
N ASP A 232 -2.09 -7.61 -3.54
CA ASP A 232 -2.88 -7.91 -2.36
C ASP A 232 -4.12 -8.67 -2.79
N TYR A 233 -4.13 -9.98 -2.58
CA TYR A 233 -5.23 -10.83 -3.03
C TYR A 233 -6.55 -10.60 -2.30
N LEU A 234 -6.55 -9.91 -1.15
CA LEU A 234 -7.76 -9.51 -0.43
C LEU A 234 -8.28 -8.12 -0.86
N GLY A 235 -7.60 -7.48 -1.79
CA GLY A 235 -8.00 -6.26 -2.46
C GLY A 235 -7.89 -6.37 -3.99
N ALA A 236 -8.01 -7.58 -4.55
CA ALA A 236 -7.74 -7.85 -5.95
C ALA A 236 -8.56 -6.97 -6.91
N HIS A 237 -9.86 -6.77 -6.66
CA HIS A 237 -10.70 -5.86 -7.43
C HIS A 237 -10.21 -4.42 -7.35
N GLN A 238 -9.93 -3.94 -6.13
CA GLN A 238 -9.52 -2.57 -5.86
C GLN A 238 -8.16 -2.26 -6.49
N ASN A 239 -7.18 -3.16 -6.32
CA ASN A 239 -5.84 -2.99 -6.92
C ASN A 239 -5.91 -2.89 -8.43
N ARG A 240 -6.65 -3.80 -9.06
CA ARG A 240 -6.81 -3.83 -10.50
C ARG A 240 -7.65 -2.66 -11.01
N HIS A 241 -8.66 -2.21 -10.24
CA HIS A 241 -9.44 -1.03 -10.52
C HIS A 241 -8.54 0.22 -10.59
N ALA A 242 -7.64 0.41 -9.62
CA ALA A 242 -6.68 1.51 -9.61
C ALA A 242 -5.82 1.57 -10.88
N LEU A 243 -5.27 0.42 -11.30
CA LEU A 243 -4.46 0.36 -12.53
C LEU A 243 -5.30 0.62 -13.79
N CYS A 244 -6.51 0.04 -13.89
CA CYS A 244 -7.41 0.32 -14.99
C CYS A 244 -7.74 1.81 -15.08
N MET A 245 -8.10 2.44 -13.96
CA MET A 245 -8.38 3.88 -13.88
C MET A 245 -7.18 4.73 -14.30
N CYS A 246 -5.96 4.34 -13.89
CA CYS A 246 -4.73 5.07 -14.26
C CYS A 246 -4.53 5.07 -15.78
N ILE A 247 -4.66 3.90 -16.41
CA ILE A 247 -4.52 3.75 -17.86
C ILE A 247 -5.69 4.45 -18.59
N GLU A 248 -6.92 4.32 -18.11
CA GLU A 248 -8.10 4.97 -18.66
C GLU A 248 -7.98 6.49 -18.61
N LYS A 249 -7.56 7.05 -17.46
CA LYS A 249 -7.25 8.48 -17.30
C LYS A 249 -6.19 8.96 -18.30
N ALA A 250 -5.10 8.17 -18.43
CA ALA A 250 -4.01 8.51 -19.35
C ALA A 250 -4.44 8.51 -20.81
N MET A 251 -5.35 7.61 -21.19
CA MET A 251 -5.86 7.48 -22.56
C MET A 251 -7.10 8.33 -22.84
N GLY A 252 -7.67 8.99 -21.84
CA GLY A 252 -8.92 9.75 -21.98
C GLY A 252 -10.13 8.84 -22.25
N ILE A 253 -10.13 7.61 -21.73
CA ILE A 253 -11.23 6.66 -21.89
C ILE A 253 -12.24 6.90 -20.77
N GLU A 254 -13.47 7.20 -21.14
CA GLU A 254 -14.59 7.23 -20.21
C GLU A 254 -15.36 5.91 -20.30
N VAL A 255 -15.37 5.16 -19.20
CA VAL A 255 -16.14 3.93 -19.08
C VAL A 255 -17.63 4.23 -18.89
N SER A 256 -18.49 3.32 -19.35
CA SER A 256 -19.93 3.47 -19.22
C SER A 256 -20.38 3.58 -17.75
N GLU A 257 -21.51 4.23 -17.49
CA GLU A 257 -22.09 4.29 -16.15
C GLU A 257 -22.35 2.88 -15.58
N ARG A 258 -22.81 1.94 -16.42
CA ARG A 258 -22.98 0.54 -16.01
C ARG A 258 -21.68 -0.05 -15.40
N VAL A 259 -20.57 0.16 -16.07
CA VAL A 259 -19.25 -0.32 -15.61
C VAL A 259 -18.86 0.33 -14.28
N LYS A 260 -19.08 1.64 -14.12
CA LYS A 260 -18.79 2.34 -12.87
C LYS A 260 -19.59 1.75 -11.70
N TYR A 261 -20.89 1.48 -11.90
CA TYR A 261 -21.75 0.84 -10.89
C TYR A 261 -21.25 -0.56 -10.53
N ILE A 262 -20.97 -1.38 -11.53
CA ILE A 262 -20.48 -2.75 -11.32
C ILE A 262 -19.17 -2.75 -10.55
N ARG A 263 -18.18 -1.95 -10.99
CA ARG A 263 -16.89 -1.88 -10.31
C ARG A 263 -17.02 -1.42 -8.85
N THR A 264 -17.85 -0.41 -8.58
CA THR A 264 -18.09 0.08 -7.22
C THR A 264 -18.73 -0.98 -6.33
N ILE A 265 -19.74 -1.71 -6.81
CA ILE A 265 -20.37 -2.80 -6.06
C ILE A 265 -19.35 -3.92 -5.77
N MET A 266 -18.54 -4.30 -6.75
CA MET A 266 -17.51 -5.33 -6.57
C MET A 266 -16.42 -4.90 -5.58
N ASP A 267 -15.99 -3.63 -5.62
CA ASP A 267 -15.02 -3.08 -4.67
C ASP A 267 -15.54 -3.12 -3.23
N GLU A 268 -16.83 -2.80 -3.03
CA GLU A 268 -17.43 -2.83 -1.70
C GLU A 268 -17.69 -4.26 -1.20
N LEU A 269 -18.07 -5.20 -2.07
CA LEU A 269 -18.12 -6.62 -1.71
C LEU A 269 -16.74 -7.16 -1.33
N GLN A 270 -15.68 -6.77 -2.07
CA GLN A 270 -14.31 -7.14 -1.74
C GLN A 270 -13.86 -6.53 -0.40
N ARG A 271 -14.30 -5.31 -0.08
CA ARG A 271 -14.03 -4.69 1.23
C ARG A 271 -14.67 -5.49 2.35
N ILE A 272 -15.93 -5.89 2.21
CA ILE A 272 -16.63 -6.75 3.18
C ILE A 272 -15.90 -8.10 3.32
N ASP A 273 -15.54 -8.74 2.20
CA ASP A 273 -14.79 -9.99 2.16
C ASP A 273 -13.48 -9.90 2.96
N SER A 274 -12.72 -8.82 2.74
CA SER A 274 -11.47 -8.55 3.45
C SER A 274 -11.67 -8.31 4.96
N HIS A 275 -12.71 -7.57 5.33
CA HIS A 275 -12.99 -7.27 6.74
C HIS A 275 -13.52 -8.49 7.50
N LEU A 276 -14.28 -9.38 6.85
CA LEU A 276 -14.69 -10.66 7.44
C LEU A 276 -13.49 -11.58 7.70
N LEU A 277 -12.54 -11.61 6.77
CA LEU A 277 -11.29 -12.35 6.98
C LEU A 277 -10.47 -11.74 8.13
N PHE A 278 -10.34 -10.41 8.17
CA PHE A 278 -9.67 -9.71 9.27
C PHE A 278 -10.30 -10.07 10.62
N TYR A 279 -11.62 -9.97 10.73
CA TYR A 279 -12.38 -10.37 11.94
C TYR A 279 -12.04 -11.79 12.37
N SER A 280 -12.12 -12.72 11.43
CA SER A 280 -11.87 -14.14 11.67
C SER A 280 -10.47 -14.40 12.22
N CYS A 281 -9.44 -13.88 11.52
CA CYS A 281 -8.06 -14.11 11.91
C CYS A 281 -7.72 -13.46 13.25
N LEU A 282 -8.18 -12.22 13.50
CA LEU A 282 -8.00 -11.57 14.80
C LEU A 282 -8.66 -12.35 15.93
N ALA A 283 -9.87 -12.85 15.70
CA ALA A 283 -10.58 -13.65 16.69
C ALA A 283 -9.84 -14.96 17.00
N MET A 284 -9.34 -15.65 15.98
CA MET A 284 -8.55 -16.88 16.14
C MET A 284 -7.31 -16.66 16.98
N ASP A 285 -6.54 -15.60 16.71
CA ASP A 285 -5.29 -15.30 17.42
C ASP A 285 -5.51 -14.89 18.87
N LEU A 286 -6.68 -14.33 19.18
CA LEU A 286 -7.10 -14.07 20.55
C LEU A 286 -7.78 -15.28 21.21
N GLY A 287 -7.81 -16.45 20.55
CA GLY A 287 -8.34 -17.71 21.07
C GLY A 287 -9.84 -17.92 20.85
N ALA A 288 -10.53 -17.03 20.10
CA ALA A 288 -11.95 -17.15 19.83
C ALA A 288 -12.24 -17.94 18.54
N LEU A 289 -11.96 -19.24 18.56
CA LEU A 289 -12.04 -20.11 17.38
C LEU A 289 -13.45 -20.18 16.76
N THR A 290 -14.50 -20.11 17.56
CA THR A 290 -15.88 -20.07 17.06
C THR A 290 -16.12 -18.82 16.19
N ALA A 291 -15.66 -17.66 16.64
CA ALA A 291 -15.78 -16.42 15.88
C ALA A 291 -15.01 -16.49 14.55
N PHE A 292 -13.85 -17.16 14.54
CA PHE A 292 -13.11 -17.44 13.31
C PHE A 292 -13.97 -18.16 12.28
N PHE A 293 -14.63 -19.26 12.66
CA PHE A 293 -15.47 -20.03 11.74
C PHE A 293 -16.68 -19.24 11.24
N TYR A 294 -17.25 -18.38 12.07
CA TYR A 294 -18.41 -17.58 11.66
C TYR A 294 -18.05 -16.59 10.55
N GLY A 295 -16.94 -15.87 10.66
CA GLY A 295 -16.52 -14.96 9.62
C GLY A 295 -16.17 -15.66 8.30
N PHE A 296 -15.53 -16.84 8.35
CA PHE A 296 -15.27 -17.64 7.14
C PHE A 296 -16.55 -18.19 6.51
N ARG A 297 -17.52 -18.65 7.31
CA ARG A 297 -18.84 -19.06 6.81
C ARG A 297 -19.51 -17.99 5.97
N ASP A 298 -19.52 -16.75 6.47
CA ASP A 298 -20.26 -15.67 5.84
C ASP A 298 -19.48 -15.06 4.66
N ARG A 299 -18.15 -15.13 4.74
CA ARG A 299 -17.24 -14.78 3.63
C ARG A 299 -17.47 -15.67 2.40
N GLU A 300 -17.74 -16.97 2.58
CA GLU A 300 -18.00 -17.92 1.48
C GLU A 300 -19.16 -17.48 0.58
N MET A 301 -20.17 -16.80 1.14
CA MET A 301 -21.29 -16.29 0.35
C MET A 301 -20.86 -15.24 -0.67
N ILE A 302 -19.85 -14.42 -0.34
CA ILE A 302 -19.28 -13.41 -1.25
C ILE A 302 -18.43 -14.11 -2.32
N LEU A 303 -17.59 -15.06 -1.89
CA LEU A 303 -16.73 -15.81 -2.81
C LEU A 303 -17.56 -16.58 -3.86
N ASP A 304 -18.71 -17.12 -3.49
CA ASP A 304 -19.65 -17.76 -4.44
C ASP A 304 -20.20 -16.76 -5.47
N MET A 305 -20.52 -15.51 -5.04
CA MET A 305 -20.97 -14.46 -5.96
C MET A 305 -19.84 -14.03 -6.92
N PHE A 306 -18.61 -13.99 -6.45
CA PHE A 306 -17.44 -13.72 -7.28
C PHE A 306 -17.18 -14.84 -8.27
N GLU A 307 -17.24 -16.11 -7.84
CA GLU A 307 -17.05 -17.27 -8.70
C GLU A 307 -18.07 -17.29 -9.84
N GLU A 308 -19.35 -17.08 -9.55
CA GLU A 308 -20.40 -17.06 -10.56
C GLU A 308 -20.25 -15.91 -11.59
N THR A 309 -19.77 -14.73 -11.13
CA THR A 309 -19.70 -13.53 -11.98
C THR A 309 -18.34 -13.37 -12.65
N CYS A 310 -17.28 -13.61 -11.92
CA CYS A 310 -15.90 -13.35 -12.37
C CYS A 310 -15.17 -14.63 -12.80
N GLY A 311 -15.67 -15.82 -12.44
CA GLY A 311 -15.00 -17.09 -12.68
C GLY A 311 -13.88 -17.43 -11.70
N GLY A 312 -13.65 -16.58 -10.70
CA GLY A 312 -12.61 -16.76 -9.67
C GLY A 312 -13.12 -16.37 -8.29
N ARG A 313 -12.55 -16.99 -7.25
CA ARG A 313 -12.94 -16.74 -5.84
C ARG A 313 -12.00 -15.73 -5.15
N LEU A 314 -10.74 -15.66 -5.55
CA LEU A 314 -9.71 -14.86 -4.90
C LEU A 314 -8.97 -13.95 -5.88
N ILE A 315 -8.57 -14.46 -7.03
CA ILE A 315 -7.92 -13.71 -8.12
C ILE A 315 -8.90 -13.67 -9.28
N MET A 316 -9.73 -12.62 -9.33
CA MET A 316 -10.91 -12.58 -10.20
C MET A 316 -10.58 -12.17 -11.63
N ASN A 317 -9.53 -11.39 -11.87
CA ASN A 317 -9.18 -10.83 -13.19
C ASN A 317 -10.35 -10.10 -13.88
N TYR A 318 -11.24 -9.48 -13.14
CA TYR A 318 -12.53 -9.02 -13.64
C TYR A 318 -12.49 -7.62 -14.28
N ASN A 319 -11.86 -6.64 -13.61
CA ASN A 319 -11.69 -5.31 -14.18
C ASN A 319 -10.71 -5.36 -15.37
N THR A 320 -11.07 -4.72 -16.48
CA THR A 320 -10.23 -4.61 -17.68
C THR A 320 -10.15 -3.14 -18.11
N ILE A 321 -9.16 -2.78 -18.90
CA ILE A 321 -9.07 -1.41 -19.43
C ILE A 321 -10.29 -1.15 -20.31
N GLY A 322 -11.06 -0.11 -19.97
CA GLY A 322 -12.29 0.27 -20.66
C GLY A 322 -13.55 -0.49 -20.23
N GLY A 323 -13.49 -1.33 -19.17
CA GLY A 323 -14.69 -2.03 -18.71
C GLY A 323 -14.47 -3.19 -17.76
N VAL A 324 -15.31 -4.21 -17.87
CA VAL A 324 -15.25 -5.47 -17.14
C VAL A 324 -15.30 -6.66 -18.10
N GLN A 325 -14.75 -7.80 -17.68
CA GLN A 325 -14.58 -8.96 -18.55
C GLN A 325 -15.90 -9.65 -18.94
N ALA A 326 -16.88 -9.63 -18.06
CA ALA A 326 -18.20 -10.22 -18.25
C ALA A 326 -19.27 -9.38 -17.56
N ASP A 327 -20.51 -9.49 -18.00
CA ASP A 327 -21.65 -8.88 -17.33
C ASP A 327 -21.98 -9.63 -16.02
N LEU A 328 -22.79 -9.01 -15.18
CA LEU A 328 -23.25 -9.63 -13.94
C LEU A 328 -24.01 -10.92 -14.24
N HIS A 329 -23.69 -11.98 -13.48
CA HIS A 329 -24.44 -13.22 -13.57
C HIS A 329 -25.93 -12.98 -13.22
N PRO A 330 -26.91 -13.65 -13.86
CA PRO A 330 -28.34 -13.44 -13.58
C PRO A 330 -28.73 -13.61 -12.11
N ASN A 331 -28.03 -14.46 -11.37
CA ASN A 331 -28.26 -14.68 -9.95
C ASN A 331 -27.59 -13.61 -9.04
N PHE A 332 -26.72 -12.75 -9.58
CA PHE A 332 -25.92 -11.84 -8.78
C PHE A 332 -26.79 -10.86 -7.97
N ILE A 333 -27.66 -10.12 -8.64
CA ILE A 333 -28.54 -9.14 -7.97
C ILE A 333 -29.45 -9.82 -6.92
N PRO A 334 -30.15 -10.92 -7.23
CA PRO A 334 -30.95 -11.65 -6.23
C PRO A 334 -30.13 -12.13 -5.03
N ARG A 335 -28.91 -12.61 -5.25
CA ARG A 335 -28.01 -13.07 -4.16
C ARG A 335 -27.56 -11.90 -3.29
N VAL A 336 -27.13 -10.80 -3.87
CA VAL A 336 -26.71 -9.61 -3.11
C VAL A 336 -27.86 -9.07 -2.28
N LYS A 337 -29.07 -8.97 -2.84
CA LYS A 337 -30.27 -8.52 -2.10
C LYS A 337 -30.64 -9.43 -0.93
N LYS A 338 -30.36 -10.71 -1.02
CA LYS A 338 -30.54 -11.67 0.08
C LYS A 338 -29.42 -11.57 1.11
N PHE A 339 -28.20 -11.31 0.65
CA PHE A 339 -27.00 -11.21 1.49
C PHE A 339 -27.01 -9.97 2.40
N ILE A 340 -27.45 -8.83 1.92
CA ILE A 340 -27.47 -7.57 2.69
C ILE A 340 -28.21 -7.71 4.03
N PRO A 341 -29.51 -8.07 4.08
CA PRO A 341 -30.22 -8.20 5.35
C PRO A 341 -29.69 -9.34 6.21
N TYR A 342 -29.21 -10.41 5.60
CA TYR A 342 -28.58 -11.52 6.30
C TYR A 342 -27.34 -11.03 7.07
N LEU A 343 -26.38 -10.40 6.41
CA LEU A 343 -25.13 -9.98 7.06
C LEU A 343 -25.38 -8.89 8.10
N ARG A 344 -26.32 -7.97 7.87
CA ARG A 344 -26.72 -6.99 8.89
C ARG A 344 -27.19 -7.65 10.19
N GLY A 345 -27.93 -8.76 10.09
CA GLY A 345 -28.34 -9.55 11.27
C GLY A 345 -27.15 -10.22 11.95
N ILE A 346 -26.25 -10.80 11.15
CA ILE A 346 -25.08 -11.54 11.66
C ILE A 346 -24.05 -10.65 12.34
N ILE A 347 -23.90 -9.40 11.94
CA ILE A 347 -22.97 -8.45 12.61
C ILE A 347 -23.31 -8.29 14.09
N HIS A 348 -24.57 -8.36 14.48
CA HIS A 348 -24.96 -8.36 15.91
C HIS A 348 -24.41 -9.60 16.64
N GLU A 349 -24.45 -10.77 16.01
CA GLU A 349 -23.86 -12.01 16.55
C GLU A 349 -22.34 -11.86 16.73
N TYR A 350 -21.65 -11.22 15.79
CA TYR A 350 -20.20 -10.96 15.90
C TYR A 350 -19.88 -10.05 17.08
N HIS A 351 -20.71 -9.01 17.30
CA HIS A 351 -20.55 -8.13 18.45
C HIS A 351 -20.80 -8.88 19.78
N ASP A 352 -21.79 -9.75 19.85
CA ASP A 352 -22.09 -10.54 21.04
C ASP A 352 -20.98 -11.56 21.35
N VAL A 353 -20.47 -12.27 20.34
CA VAL A 353 -19.49 -13.34 20.53
C VAL A 353 -18.08 -12.79 20.78
N PHE A 354 -17.68 -11.70 20.13
CA PHE A 354 -16.30 -11.23 20.17
C PHE A 354 -16.14 -9.80 20.68
N THR A 355 -16.84 -8.80 20.12
CA THR A 355 -16.67 -7.38 20.51
C THR A 355 -17.07 -7.15 21.97
N GLY A 356 -18.11 -7.83 22.44
CA GLY A 356 -18.59 -7.79 23.83
C GLY A 356 -17.72 -8.57 24.81
N ASN A 357 -16.82 -9.42 24.32
CA ASN A 357 -16.00 -10.29 25.16
C ASN A 357 -14.97 -9.48 25.96
N VAL A 358 -14.93 -9.69 27.27
CA VAL A 358 -14.03 -8.96 28.19
C VAL A 358 -12.56 -9.21 27.84
N ILE A 359 -12.19 -10.44 27.47
CA ILE A 359 -10.80 -10.79 27.11
C ILE A 359 -10.40 -10.05 25.83
N ALA A 360 -11.23 -10.09 24.79
CA ALA A 360 -10.96 -9.39 23.55
C ALA A 360 -10.76 -7.86 23.79
N ARG A 361 -11.65 -7.26 24.60
CA ARG A 361 -11.52 -5.84 24.94
C ARG A 361 -10.24 -5.52 25.72
N GLN A 362 -9.85 -6.35 26.69
CA GLN A 362 -8.62 -6.15 27.47
C GLN A 362 -7.36 -6.32 26.62
N ARG A 363 -7.41 -7.19 25.61
CA ARG A 363 -6.27 -7.44 24.72
C ARG A 363 -6.14 -6.40 23.59
N LEU A 364 -7.17 -5.60 23.31
CA LEU A 364 -7.19 -4.65 22.20
C LEU A 364 -7.24 -3.19 22.64
N LYS A 365 -7.92 -2.86 23.75
CA LYS A 365 -8.06 -1.47 24.21
C LYS A 365 -6.77 -0.95 24.84
N GLY A 366 -6.36 0.24 24.41
CA GLY A 366 -5.14 0.89 24.85
C GLY A 366 -3.85 0.19 24.40
N VAL A 367 -3.96 -0.75 23.50
CA VAL A 367 -2.84 -1.57 23.01
C VAL A 367 -2.48 -1.12 21.60
N GLY A 368 -1.19 -0.84 21.36
CA GLY A 368 -0.68 -0.42 20.07
C GLY A 368 -1.21 0.93 19.59
N VAL A 369 -1.15 1.92 20.46
CA VAL A 369 -1.66 3.26 20.16
C VAL A 369 -0.76 3.95 19.14
N LEU A 370 -1.37 4.51 18.10
CA LEU A 370 -0.73 5.37 17.11
C LEU A 370 -1.42 6.73 17.12
N SER A 371 -0.65 7.80 17.34
CA SER A 371 -1.20 9.17 17.34
C SER A 371 -1.65 9.56 15.93
N ARG A 372 -2.52 10.60 15.83
CA ARG A 372 -2.93 11.13 14.53
C ARG A 372 -1.75 11.71 13.76
N GLU A 373 -0.87 12.43 14.44
CA GLU A 373 0.33 13.00 13.84
C GLU A 373 1.25 11.92 13.27
N ASP A 374 1.48 10.85 14.04
CA ASP A 374 2.29 9.72 13.59
C ASP A 374 1.62 8.97 12.42
N ALA A 375 0.30 8.77 12.46
CA ALA A 375 -0.42 8.13 11.37
C ALA A 375 -0.25 8.90 10.06
N ILE A 376 -0.35 10.22 10.07
CA ILE A 376 -0.12 11.10 8.91
C ILE A 376 1.35 11.04 8.49
N SER A 377 2.29 11.21 9.43
CA SER A 377 3.72 11.26 9.14
C SER A 377 4.26 9.93 8.56
N PHE A 378 3.79 8.77 9.03
CA PHE A 378 4.09 7.46 8.45
C PHE A 378 3.29 7.16 7.18
N GLY A 379 2.25 7.93 6.87
CA GLY A 379 1.36 7.65 5.75
C GLY A 379 0.43 6.45 5.97
N CYS A 380 0.09 6.12 7.22
CA CYS A 380 -0.79 5.02 7.59
C CYS A 380 -2.25 5.36 7.31
N THR A 381 -2.70 5.26 6.07
CA THR A 381 -4.10 5.51 5.64
C THR A 381 -5.06 4.39 6.05
N GLY A 382 -6.29 4.43 5.55
CA GLY A 382 -7.31 3.42 5.76
C GLY A 382 -7.78 3.28 7.20
N GLY A 383 -8.18 2.08 7.58
CA GLY A 383 -8.69 1.80 8.92
C GLY A 383 -7.71 2.14 10.05
N THR A 384 -6.40 2.20 9.78
CA THR A 384 -5.40 2.60 10.78
C THR A 384 -5.40 4.12 10.98
N GLY A 385 -5.36 4.91 9.93
CA GLY A 385 -5.45 6.36 10.02
C GLY A 385 -6.78 6.82 10.59
N ARG A 386 -7.88 6.23 10.13
CA ARG A 386 -9.22 6.54 10.63
C ARG A 386 -9.43 6.15 12.11
N ALA A 387 -8.76 5.11 12.58
CA ALA A 387 -8.77 4.78 14.03
C ALA A 387 -8.01 5.80 14.88
N SER A 388 -7.08 6.53 14.30
CA SER A 388 -6.26 7.58 14.94
C SER A 388 -6.83 9.00 14.76
N GLY A 389 -8.05 9.15 14.26
CA GLY A 389 -8.70 10.45 14.10
C GLY A 389 -8.38 11.17 12.79
N TRP A 390 -7.80 10.48 11.82
CA TRP A 390 -7.50 11.05 10.50
C TRP A 390 -8.53 10.59 9.46
N ALA A 391 -9.38 11.52 9.01
CA ALA A 391 -10.31 11.32 7.90
C ALA A 391 -9.51 11.26 6.59
N CYS A 392 -9.21 10.04 6.12
CA CYS A 392 -8.31 9.80 5.00
C CYS A 392 -8.93 8.95 3.88
N ASP A 393 -10.25 8.79 3.87
CA ASP A 393 -10.93 7.95 2.89
C ASP A 393 -10.86 8.54 1.48
N VAL A 394 -10.20 7.82 0.57
CA VAL A 394 -10.02 8.22 -0.83
C VAL A 394 -11.37 8.39 -1.53
N ARG A 395 -12.39 7.59 -1.17
CA ARG A 395 -13.75 7.67 -1.74
C ARG A 395 -14.42 9.03 -1.48
N LYS A 396 -14.01 9.72 -0.39
CA LYS A 396 -14.46 11.07 -0.02
C LYS A 396 -13.53 12.18 -0.51
N ARG A 397 -12.21 11.96 -0.42
CA ARG A 397 -11.19 12.95 -0.81
C ARG A 397 -11.07 13.09 -2.33
N MET A 398 -11.12 11.97 -3.05
CA MET A 398 -11.00 11.86 -4.50
C MET A 398 -12.04 10.90 -5.05
N PRO A 399 -13.32 11.27 -5.08
CA PRO A 399 -14.39 10.38 -5.53
C PRO A 399 -14.10 9.80 -6.91
N TYR A 400 -14.23 8.49 -7.02
CA TYR A 400 -14.09 7.72 -8.26
C TYR A 400 -15.30 6.78 -8.43
N GLY A 401 -15.42 6.14 -9.60
CA GLY A 401 -16.57 5.27 -9.87
C GLY A 401 -17.89 6.01 -9.76
N VAL A 402 -18.69 5.66 -8.77
CA VAL A 402 -19.98 6.32 -8.44
C VAL A 402 -20.07 6.72 -6.95
N TYR A 403 -18.93 6.87 -6.27
CA TYR A 403 -18.93 7.26 -4.84
C TYR A 403 -19.46 8.68 -4.61
N ASP A 404 -19.42 9.55 -5.60
CA ASP A 404 -20.03 10.88 -5.58
C ASP A 404 -21.57 10.86 -5.62
N LYS A 405 -22.19 9.72 -5.99
CA LYS A 405 -23.64 9.55 -6.13
C LYS A 405 -24.29 8.80 -4.97
N VAL A 406 -23.49 8.33 -4.02
CA VAL A 406 -23.97 7.55 -2.87
C VAL A 406 -23.72 8.29 -1.57
N ASP A 407 -24.67 8.13 -0.64
CA ASP A 407 -24.52 8.65 0.72
C ASP A 407 -23.95 7.56 1.63
N PHE A 408 -22.80 7.84 2.22
CA PHE A 408 -22.15 6.97 3.21
C PHE A 408 -21.32 7.80 4.18
N LYS A 409 -21.07 7.24 5.36
CA LYS A 409 -20.26 7.86 6.39
C LYS A 409 -18.83 7.36 6.33
N GLU A 410 -17.87 8.26 6.43
CA GLU A 410 -16.51 7.89 6.75
C GLU A 410 -16.44 7.55 8.25
N ILE A 411 -16.02 6.33 8.55
CA ILE A 411 -15.93 5.84 9.93
C ILE A 411 -14.60 6.29 10.53
N VAL A 412 -14.64 7.13 11.55
CA VAL A 412 -13.45 7.68 12.22
C VAL A 412 -13.58 7.48 13.73
N TYR A 413 -12.54 6.95 14.34
CA TYR A 413 -12.32 6.83 15.78
C TYR A 413 -11.10 7.65 16.17
N THR A 414 -10.89 7.94 17.44
CA THR A 414 -9.81 8.82 17.92
C THR A 414 -8.84 8.15 18.89
N GLU A 415 -9.15 6.93 19.33
CA GLU A 415 -8.37 6.21 20.34
C GLU A 415 -7.02 5.74 19.82
N GLY A 416 -6.89 5.53 18.51
CA GLY A 416 -5.66 5.10 17.85
C GLY A 416 -5.15 3.70 18.23
N ASP A 417 -5.92 2.95 19.01
CA ASP A 417 -5.55 1.63 19.53
C ASP A 417 -6.06 0.48 18.62
N SER A 418 -5.70 -0.74 18.96
CA SER A 418 -6.11 -1.94 18.21
C SER A 418 -7.62 -2.16 18.24
N PHE A 419 -8.31 -1.75 19.31
CA PHE A 419 -9.75 -1.85 19.39
C PHE A 419 -10.45 -0.88 18.45
N ALA A 420 -9.99 0.36 18.37
CA ALA A 420 -10.51 1.34 17.42
C ALA A 420 -10.31 0.89 15.98
N ARG A 421 -9.14 0.33 15.63
CA ARG A 421 -8.88 -0.22 14.30
C ARG A 421 -9.77 -1.41 13.97
N TYR A 422 -10.10 -2.24 14.96
CA TYR A 422 -11.08 -3.31 14.81
C TYR A 422 -12.47 -2.74 14.55
N MET A 423 -12.91 -1.75 15.36
CA MET A 423 -14.24 -1.16 15.22
C MET A 423 -14.44 -0.43 13.89
N VAL A 424 -13.43 0.31 13.40
CA VAL A 424 -13.48 0.94 12.06
C VAL A 424 -13.88 -0.09 11.01
N ARG A 425 -13.25 -1.26 10.99
CA ARG A 425 -13.53 -2.29 9.97
C ARG A 425 -14.91 -2.93 10.13
N MET A 426 -15.36 -3.13 11.36
CA MET A 426 -16.70 -3.66 11.63
C MET A 426 -17.79 -2.69 11.17
N ASP A 427 -17.62 -1.39 11.45
CA ASP A 427 -18.58 -0.37 11.04
C ASP A 427 -18.49 -0.09 9.52
N GLU A 428 -17.32 -0.24 8.91
CA GLU A 428 -17.16 -0.16 7.46
C GLU A 428 -17.91 -1.28 6.72
N ILE A 429 -18.06 -2.47 7.31
CA ILE A 429 -18.93 -3.52 6.72
C ILE A 429 -20.34 -2.98 6.57
N MET A 430 -20.86 -2.30 7.60
CA MET A 430 -22.21 -1.75 7.56
C MET A 430 -22.35 -0.63 6.52
N GLU A 431 -21.34 0.24 6.40
CA GLU A 431 -21.36 1.30 5.39
C GLU A 431 -21.20 0.74 3.96
N SER A 432 -20.38 -0.30 3.76
CA SER A 432 -20.28 -1.00 2.47
C SER A 432 -21.62 -1.63 2.07
N LEU A 433 -22.34 -2.25 3.02
CA LEU A 433 -23.70 -2.73 2.77
C LEU A 433 -24.67 -1.61 2.39
N ASN A 434 -24.58 -0.43 3.04
CA ASN A 434 -25.38 0.74 2.71
C ASN A 434 -25.09 1.25 1.30
N ILE A 435 -23.83 1.30 0.88
CA ILE A 435 -23.43 1.69 -0.47
C ILE A 435 -24.00 0.70 -1.50
N ILE A 436 -23.81 -0.59 -1.28
CA ILE A 436 -24.29 -1.63 -2.20
C ILE A 436 -25.82 -1.57 -2.33
N GLU A 437 -26.55 -1.38 -1.23
CA GLU A 437 -28.01 -1.30 -1.23
C GLU A 437 -28.53 -0.11 -2.06
N GLN A 438 -27.85 1.04 -2.02
CA GLN A 438 -28.21 2.20 -2.85
C GLN A 438 -27.98 1.96 -4.35
N LEU A 439 -26.98 1.12 -4.70
CA LEU A 439 -26.56 0.92 -6.08
C LEU A 439 -27.26 -0.27 -6.76
N ILE A 440 -27.53 -1.36 -6.04
CA ILE A 440 -27.90 -2.65 -6.62
C ILE A 440 -29.18 -2.64 -7.46
N ASP A 441 -30.12 -1.78 -7.12
CA ASP A 441 -31.38 -1.61 -7.85
C ASP A 441 -31.32 -0.55 -8.95
N ASN A 442 -30.24 0.22 -8.97
CA ASN A 442 -30.09 1.39 -9.84
C ASN A 442 -28.98 1.19 -10.90
N ILE A 443 -28.55 -0.04 -11.13
CA ILE A 443 -27.53 -0.32 -12.15
C ILE A 443 -28.10 0.00 -13.54
N PRO A 444 -27.55 1.01 -14.26
CA PRO A 444 -28.08 1.37 -15.57
C PRO A 444 -27.79 0.29 -16.62
N GLU A 445 -28.58 0.27 -17.67
CA GLU A 445 -28.25 -0.49 -18.87
C GLU A 445 -27.13 0.20 -19.64
N GLY A 446 -26.32 -0.57 -20.36
CA GLY A 446 -25.24 -0.05 -21.16
C GLY A 446 -24.18 -1.10 -21.51
N PRO A 447 -23.18 -0.71 -22.28
CA PRO A 447 -22.07 -1.61 -22.61
C PRO A 447 -21.22 -1.89 -21.36
N ILE A 448 -20.70 -3.11 -21.28
CA ILE A 448 -19.78 -3.54 -20.20
C ILE A 448 -18.31 -3.33 -20.58
N GLN A 449 -18.03 -3.01 -21.83
CA GLN A 449 -16.70 -2.82 -22.36
C GLN A 449 -16.71 -1.79 -23.48
N GLU A 450 -15.80 -0.81 -23.39
CA GLU A 450 -15.57 0.15 -24.47
C GLU A 450 -14.77 -0.50 -25.61
N LYS A 451 -14.96 0.00 -26.83
CA LYS A 451 -14.23 -0.48 -28.00
C LYS A 451 -12.75 -0.05 -27.91
N MET A 452 -11.89 -1.01 -27.69
CA MET A 452 -10.45 -0.78 -27.56
C MET A 452 -9.70 -1.17 -28.84
N LYS A 453 -8.60 -0.46 -29.11
CA LYS A 453 -7.64 -0.90 -30.14
C LYS A 453 -6.94 -2.18 -29.67
N PRO A 454 -6.60 -3.12 -30.57
CA PRO A 454 -5.91 -4.36 -30.20
C PRO A 454 -4.56 -4.13 -29.48
N ILE A 455 -3.89 -3.03 -29.80
CA ILE A 455 -2.65 -2.62 -29.16
C ILE A 455 -2.91 -1.32 -28.41
N ILE A 456 -2.76 -1.37 -27.11
CA ILE A 456 -2.87 -0.21 -26.23
C ILE A 456 -1.51 0.48 -26.16
N ARG A 457 -1.49 1.79 -26.45
CA ARG A 457 -0.34 2.67 -26.25
C ARG A 457 -0.82 3.85 -25.43
N VAL A 458 -0.27 4.00 -24.26
CA VAL A 458 -0.57 5.13 -23.40
C VAL A 458 0.23 6.35 -23.88
N PRO A 459 -0.36 7.54 -24.01
CA PRO A 459 0.36 8.75 -24.38
C PRO A 459 1.55 9.01 -23.44
N GLU A 460 2.56 9.70 -23.95
CA GLU A 460 3.71 10.14 -23.15
C GLU A 460 3.24 11.05 -22.01
N GLY A 461 3.79 10.79 -20.82
CA GLY A 461 3.49 11.57 -19.62
C GLY A 461 3.47 10.75 -18.35
N SER A 462 3.30 11.47 -17.24
CA SER A 462 3.19 10.93 -15.89
C SER A 462 1.74 10.98 -15.43
N TYR A 463 1.26 9.92 -14.80
CA TYR A 463 -0.12 9.77 -14.36
C TYR A 463 -0.16 9.13 -12.98
N TYR A 464 -1.02 9.65 -12.11
CA TYR A 464 -1.27 9.08 -10.80
C TYR A 464 -2.76 8.90 -10.55
N THR A 465 -3.13 7.78 -9.95
CA THR A 465 -4.49 7.51 -9.44
C THR A 465 -4.39 6.70 -8.16
N ALA A 466 -5.38 6.88 -7.29
CA ALA A 466 -5.52 6.07 -6.09
C ALA A 466 -6.96 5.62 -5.89
N VAL A 467 -7.12 4.53 -5.16
CA VAL A 467 -8.41 3.99 -4.71
C VAL A 467 -8.34 3.69 -3.22
N GLU A 468 -9.49 3.69 -2.56
CA GLU A 468 -9.58 3.19 -1.19
C GLU A 468 -9.63 1.67 -1.21
N GLY A 469 -8.49 1.04 -0.96
CA GLY A 469 -8.42 -0.38 -0.69
C GLY A 469 -9.03 -0.72 0.68
N SER A 470 -9.29 -1.99 0.95
CA SER A 470 -9.82 -2.46 2.23
C SER A 470 -8.89 -2.17 3.43
N ARG A 471 -7.64 -1.85 3.18
CA ARG A 471 -6.62 -1.52 4.20
C ARG A 471 -6.14 -0.08 4.16
N GLY A 472 -6.58 0.67 3.17
CA GLY A 472 -6.22 2.07 2.97
C GLY A 472 -5.97 2.40 1.52
N GLU A 473 -5.37 3.54 1.30
CA GLU A 473 -5.08 4.05 -0.02
C GLU A 473 -4.10 3.15 -0.79
N PHE A 474 -4.53 2.69 -1.94
CA PHE A 474 -3.69 2.01 -2.92
C PHE A 474 -3.51 2.92 -4.14
N GLY A 475 -2.28 3.35 -4.38
CA GLY A 475 -1.92 4.28 -5.46
C GLY A 475 -1.18 3.59 -6.60
N VAL A 476 -1.36 4.12 -7.79
CA VAL A 476 -0.65 3.69 -9.00
C VAL A 476 -0.05 4.91 -9.68
N PHE A 477 1.28 4.93 -9.79
CA PHE A 477 2.02 5.89 -10.62
C PHE A 477 2.48 5.23 -11.91
N LEU A 478 2.18 5.86 -13.02
CA LEU A 478 2.53 5.40 -14.36
C LEU A 478 3.31 6.49 -15.11
N GLU A 479 4.51 6.15 -15.55
CA GLU A 479 5.28 6.91 -16.53
C GLU A 479 5.23 6.20 -17.86
N SER A 480 4.84 6.91 -18.91
CA SER A 480 4.74 6.39 -20.29
C SER A 480 5.53 7.24 -21.26
N HIS A 481 6.23 6.59 -22.18
CA HIS A 481 6.94 7.19 -23.31
C HIS A 481 6.22 6.94 -24.66
N GLY A 482 4.92 6.65 -24.63
CA GLY A 482 4.11 6.41 -25.85
C GLY A 482 4.19 4.98 -26.40
N ASP A 483 4.86 4.07 -25.68
CA ASP A 483 5.05 2.68 -26.09
C ASP A 483 3.86 1.78 -25.67
N LYS A 484 3.93 0.51 -26.09
CA LYS A 484 2.96 -0.54 -25.73
C LYS A 484 3.16 -1.09 -24.31
N THR A 485 4.28 -0.75 -23.68
CA THR A 485 4.70 -1.15 -22.33
C THR A 485 4.90 0.09 -21.48
N PRO A 486 4.63 0.05 -20.17
CA PRO A 486 4.95 1.19 -19.29
C PRO A 486 6.47 1.39 -19.21
N TYR A 487 6.91 2.65 -19.17
CA TYR A 487 8.30 2.97 -18.88
C TYR A 487 8.63 2.71 -17.41
N ARG A 488 7.72 3.12 -16.52
CA ARG A 488 7.73 2.85 -15.09
C ARG A 488 6.30 2.65 -14.60
N LEU A 489 6.08 1.63 -13.80
CA LEU A 489 4.82 1.40 -13.09
C LEU A 489 5.16 1.15 -11.63
N HIS A 490 4.73 2.05 -10.75
CA HIS A 490 4.95 1.95 -9.32
C HIS A 490 3.61 1.83 -8.59
N TYR A 491 3.61 1.01 -7.55
CA TYR A 491 2.44 0.79 -6.70
C TYR A 491 2.69 1.31 -5.29
N ARG A 492 1.98 2.36 -4.91
CA ARG A 492 1.92 2.79 -3.53
C ARG A 492 1.15 1.75 -2.73
N SER A 493 1.87 0.93 -2.01
CA SER A 493 1.31 -0.13 -1.18
C SER A 493 0.66 0.43 0.08
N THR A 494 -0.43 -0.18 0.53
CA THR A 494 -1.03 0.10 1.84
C THR A 494 -0.19 -0.44 2.99
N GLY A 495 0.62 -1.47 2.74
CA GLY A 495 1.37 -2.22 3.77
C GLY A 495 2.67 -1.58 4.21
N LEU A 496 3.43 -0.97 3.31
CA LEU A 496 4.75 -0.43 3.62
C LEU A 496 4.72 0.65 4.72
N PRO A 497 3.79 1.63 4.70
CA PRO A 497 3.62 2.57 5.79
C PRO A 497 3.32 1.93 7.15
N LEU A 498 2.51 0.86 7.14
CA LEU A 498 2.18 0.13 8.37
C LEU A 498 3.39 -0.62 8.92
N VAL A 499 4.27 -1.16 8.05
CA VAL A 499 5.53 -1.79 8.49
C VAL A 499 6.46 -0.78 9.11
N SER A 500 6.63 0.37 8.48
CA SER A 500 7.51 1.43 8.98
C SER A 500 7.08 1.93 10.37
N ALA A 501 5.77 1.93 10.66
CA ALA A 501 5.21 2.35 11.95
C ALA A 501 5.28 1.27 13.05
N VAL A 502 5.56 -0.01 12.73
CA VAL A 502 5.43 -1.12 13.69
C VAL A 502 6.33 -0.95 14.91
N ASP A 503 7.58 -0.52 14.75
CA ASP A 503 8.49 -0.28 15.90
C ASP A 503 7.90 0.76 16.85
N THR A 504 7.39 1.87 16.33
CA THR A 504 6.73 2.91 17.13
C THR A 504 5.51 2.38 17.89
N ILE A 505 4.69 1.57 17.23
CA ILE A 505 3.46 1.00 17.80
C ILE A 505 3.77 -0.05 18.87
N CYS A 506 4.86 -0.81 18.72
CA CYS A 506 5.19 -1.95 19.58
C CYS A 506 6.03 -1.59 20.80
N ARG A 507 6.77 -0.48 20.80
CA ARG A 507 7.63 -0.10 21.91
C ARG A 507 6.87 0.05 23.23
N GLY A 508 7.36 -0.59 24.29
CA GLY A 508 6.73 -0.59 25.61
C GLY A 508 5.55 -1.55 25.75
N ALA A 509 5.12 -2.21 24.68
CA ALA A 509 4.09 -3.25 24.70
C ALA A 509 4.69 -4.61 25.12
N LYS A 510 3.84 -5.56 25.48
CA LYS A 510 4.28 -6.93 25.78
C LYS A 510 4.48 -7.74 24.50
N ILE A 511 5.39 -8.71 24.52
CA ILE A 511 5.64 -9.60 23.36
C ILE A 511 4.39 -10.36 22.88
N ALA A 512 3.41 -10.56 23.75
CA ALA A 512 2.13 -11.16 23.39
C ALA A 512 1.20 -10.21 22.61
N ASP A 513 1.44 -8.91 22.60
CA ASP A 513 0.58 -7.90 21.98
C ASP A 513 0.81 -7.72 20.46
N PRO A 514 2.01 -7.93 19.87
CA PRO A 514 2.22 -7.87 18.42
C PRO A 514 1.20 -8.65 17.59
N VAL A 515 0.69 -9.76 18.08
CA VAL A 515 -0.41 -10.52 17.44
C VAL A 515 -1.61 -9.63 17.14
N SER A 516 -1.98 -8.74 18.06
CA SER A 516 -3.09 -7.79 17.85
C SER A 516 -2.78 -6.68 16.85
N TYR A 517 -1.49 -6.39 16.57
CA TYR A 517 -1.07 -5.37 15.59
C TYR A 517 -0.80 -5.95 14.21
N THR A 518 -0.30 -7.18 14.14
CA THR A 518 -0.02 -7.83 12.87
C THR A 518 -1.30 -8.08 12.07
N HIS A 519 -2.44 -8.19 12.73
CA HIS A 519 -3.75 -8.17 12.07
C HIS A 519 -4.10 -6.84 11.42
N LEU A 520 -3.48 -5.73 11.80
CA LEU A 520 -3.60 -4.48 11.05
C LEU A 520 -3.09 -4.63 9.63
N ARG A 521 -2.25 -5.63 9.45
CA ARG A 521 -1.60 -6.02 8.22
C ARG A 521 -2.10 -7.36 7.71
N ALA A 522 -3.19 -7.91 8.30
CA ALA A 522 -3.69 -9.25 8.04
C ALA A 522 -3.60 -9.59 6.55
N HIS A 523 -2.82 -10.60 6.24
CA HIS A 523 -2.53 -11.09 4.89
C HIS A 523 -1.94 -10.07 3.93
N GLU A 524 -1.55 -8.89 4.45
CA GLU A 524 -0.78 -7.98 3.63
C GLU A 524 0.59 -8.51 3.45
N THR A 525 0.69 -8.91 2.36
CA THR A 525 1.93 -9.17 1.78
C THR A 525 2.43 -7.88 1.18
N LEU A 526 3.54 -7.42 1.70
CA LEU A 526 4.57 -6.90 0.83
C LEU A 526 4.94 -7.98 -0.19
N ARG A 527 3.89 -8.71 -0.64
CA ARG A 527 4.04 -9.95 -1.39
C ARG A 527 4.67 -9.70 -2.72
N HIS A 528 4.60 -8.49 -3.23
CA HIS A 528 4.83 -8.39 -4.66
C HIS A 528 5.28 -7.01 -5.16
N LEU A 529 5.80 -6.16 -4.29
CA LEU A 529 6.50 -4.96 -4.82
C LEU A 529 7.76 -5.32 -5.57
#